data_4d78e8560cb52c6103f9ddd6cb217a92
#
_entry.id   4d78e8560cb52c6103f9ddd6cb217a92
#
_cell.length_a   1.000
_cell.length_b   1.000
_cell.length_c   1.000
_cell.angle_alpha   90.00
_cell.angle_beta   90.00
_cell.angle_gamma   90.00
#
_symmetry.space_group_name_H-M   'P 1'
#
loop_
_entity.id
_entity.type
_entity.pdbx_description
1 polymer ?
#
loop_
_entity_poly.entity_id
_entity_poly.type
_entity_poly.pdbx_seq_one_letter_code
_entity_poly.pdbx_strand_id
1 'polypeptide(L)'
;MPGPDDGLTRRGLLTGMVGGAAAAVFGKRLAIAAIETARVVRVESPRVWSGDARDPRVIALMVGRGLMALTGEPTPEAAWRHFIKPGMRVGLKINLLGRPLVYTAPELTDAVAAGALLAGVKPENVIVWDRWKDHFGPTRYKFGRGRMGESIEHGGSYDRARALKASGGLCPIDRIAVDRTDVTVNLPVLKDHGVSGVTLALKNIAFGCYDHHHGAHDDGCDPFIAEACEHFAANTRVPLIVMDATEACFDDGPRPADRSRLWRENAIYVATDPVALDVVCRKVIMAKRADKGLSDKTRQSRHIETAARRGLGVGDSGRIELVTLRV
;
A
#
# COMPACT_ATOMS: atom_id res chain seq x y z
N MET A 1 54.61 -61.42 29.85
CA MET A 1 55.68 -60.61 29.24
C MET A 1 55.66 -60.76 27.78
N PRO A 2 55.85 -59.79 26.96
CA PRO A 2 55.57 -58.35 27.08
C PRO A 2 54.46 -57.88 26.15
N GLY A 3 53.99 -56.68 26.43
CA GLY A 3 53.11 -55.90 25.51
C GLY A 3 53.96 -55.15 24.48
N PRO A 4 53.58 -54.00 24.05
CA PRO A 4 52.48 -53.64 23.20
C PRO A 4 53.01 -53.16 21.81
N ASP A 5 52.22 -52.89 20.84
CA ASP A 5 52.55 -51.77 19.97
C ASP A 5 51.39 -51.35 19.07
N ASP A 6 51.35 -50.07 18.91
CA ASP A 6 50.48 -49.27 18.09
C ASP A 6 50.62 -49.52 16.61
N GLY A 7 49.50 -49.41 15.88
CA GLY A 7 49.54 -49.50 14.41
C GLY A 7 48.34 -48.85 13.79
N LEU A 8 48.30 -47.53 13.79
CA LEU A 8 47.44 -46.73 12.91
C LEU A 8 47.78 -47.01 11.44
N THR A 9 46.92 -47.65 10.71
CA THR A 9 47.01 -47.69 9.26
C THR A 9 45.85 -46.93 8.62
N ARG A 10 46.23 -45.87 7.93
CA ARG A 10 45.43 -45.15 6.98
C ARG A 10 45.10 -46.08 5.79
N ARG A 11 43.88 -46.66 5.75
CA ARG A 11 43.23 -47.14 4.53
C ARG A 11 41.76 -47.45 4.82
N GLY A 12 40.88 -46.55 4.38
CA GLY A 12 39.44 -46.69 4.52
C GLY A 12 38.67 -45.47 4.04
N LEU A 13 39.25 -44.77 3.11
CA LEU A 13 38.52 -43.68 2.39
C LEU A 13 38.38 -44.14 0.95
N LEU A 14 37.16 -44.46 0.55
CA LEU A 14 36.65 -44.47 -0.83
C LEU A 14 35.61 -45.58 -1.02
N THR A 15 34.39 -45.34 -0.58
CA THR A 15 33.19 -45.88 -1.24
C THR A 15 31.97 -45.15 -0.68
N GLY A 16 31.22 -44.45 -1.51
CA GLY A 16 29.86 -44.01 -1.11
C GLY A 16 29.54 -42.57 -1.33
N MET A 17 29.93 -41.94 -2.44
CA MET A 17 29.30 -40.72 -2.93
C MET A 17 28.48 -41.02 -4.17
N VAL A 18 27.27 -41.51 -4.01
CA VAL A 18 26.18 -41.35 -4.97
C VAL A 18 24.90 -41.29 -4.13
N GLY A 19 24.44 -40.12 -3.87
CA GLY A 19 23.21 -39.90 -3.11
C GLY A 19 22.79 -38.45 -3.27
N GLY A 20 22.01 -38.18 -4.28
CA GLY A 20 21.09 -37.09 -4.52
C GLY A 20 21.30 -35.82 -3.74
N ALA A 21 21.87 -34.79 -4.36
CA ALA A 21 21.64 -33.43 -3.98
C ALA A 21 20.15 -33.09 -4.24
N ALA A 22 19.28 -33.45 -3.33
CA ALA A 22 17.99 -32.80 -3.17
C ALA A 22 18.32 -31.40 -2.65
N ALA A 23 18.49 -30.45 -3.56
CA ALA A 23 18.58 -29.05 -3.22
C ALA A 23 17.31 -28.67 -2.44
N ALA A 24 17.48 -28.51 -1.14
CA ALA A 24 16.52 -27.85 -0.29
C ALA A 24 16.41 -26.41 -0.79
N VAL A 25 15.46 -26.16 -1.68
CA VAL A 25 14.90 -24.84 -1.94
C VAL A 25 14.00 -24.53 -0.77
N PHE A 26 14.58 -24.42 0.42
CA PHE A 26 13.98 -23.65 1.49
C PHE A 26 14.21 -22.19 1.13
N GLY A 27 13.21 -21.61 0.47
CA GLY A 27 13.09 -20.17 0.34
C GLY A 27 13.40 -19.54 1.69
N LYS A 28 14.36 -18.63 1.72
CA LYS A 28 14.60 -17.76 2.85
C LYS A 28 13.26 -17.06 3.13
N ARG A 29 12.48 -17.57 4.06
CA ARG A 29 11.57 -16.73 4.82
C ARG A 29 12.50 -15.69 5.45
N LEU A 30 12.56 -14.50 4.86
CA LEU A 30 13.01 -13.34 5.59
C LEU A 30 12.14 -13.34 6.85
N ALA A 31 12.73 -13.63 8.01
CA ALA A 31 12.10 -13.35 9.27
C ALA A 31 11.87 -11.84 9.25
N ILE A 32 10.65 -11.44 8.94
CA ILE A 32 10.21 -10.05 9.11
C ILE A 32 10.34 -9.88 10.61
N ALA A 33 11.36 -9.14 11.06
CA ALA A 33 11.50 -8.78 12.46
C ALA A 33 10.16 -8.20 12.88
N ALA A 34 9.57 -8.75 13.95
CA ALA A 34 8.27 -8.31 14.41
C ALA A 34 8.35 -6.80 14.64
N ILE A 35 7.64 -6.03 13.84
CA ILE A 35 7.57 -4.58 14.01
C ILE A 35 6.95 -4.35 15.38
N GLU A 36 7.75 -3.86 16.33
CA GLU A 36 7.30 -3.73 17.73
C GLU A 36 6.27 -2.60 17.86
N THR A 37 6.45 -1.50 17.14
CA THR A 37 5.56 -0.35 17.12
C THR A 37 5.48 0.22 15.70
N ALA A 38 4.37 0.87 15.37
CA ALA A 38 4.20 1.55 14.10
C ALA A 38 3.81 3.02 14.33
N ARG A 39 4.22 3.90 13.42
CA ARG A 39 3.85 5.31 13.43
C ARG A 39 2.93 5.62 12.25
N VAL A 40 1.82 6.29 12.54
CA VAL A 40 0.92 6.89 11.55
C VAL A 40 0.87 8.39 11.80
N VAL A 41 1.10 9.18 10.78
CA VAL A 41 1.06 10.63 10.88
C VAL A 41 -0.21 11.14 10.19
N ARG A 42 -1.10 11.76 10.95
CA ARG A 42 -2.26 12.50 10.45
C ARG A 42 -1.88 13.96 10.31
N VAL A 43 -2.04 14.51 9.11
CA VAL A 43 -1.86 15.95 8.88
C VAL A 43 -3.19 16.54 8.45
N GLU A 44 -3.69 17.52 9.20
CA GLU A 44 -4.96 18.19 8.93
C GLU A 44 -4.77 19.67 8.60
N SER A 45 -5.62 20.19 7.74
CA SER A 45 -5.67 21.61 7.45
C SER A 45 -7.09 22.05 7.09
N PRO A 46 -7.68 23.01 7.81
CA PRO A 46 -8.97 23.59 7.42
C PRO A 46 -8.88 24.37 6.10
N ARG A 47 -7.65 24.70 5.66
CA ARG A 47 -7.37 25.46 4.43
C ARG A 47 -7.17 24.59 3.21
N VAL A 48 -7.34 23.25 3.32
CA VAL A 48 -7.14 22.34 2.19
C VAL A 48 -8.16 22.57 1.06
N TRP A 49 -9.25 23.27 1.36
CA TRP A 49 -10.29 23.65 0.40
C TRP A 49 -10.39 25.16 0.24
N SER A 50 -10.54 25.59 -1.03
CA SER A 50 -10.95 26.93 -1.42
C SER A 50 -12.23 26.79 -2.24
N GLY A 51 -13.39 27.00 -1.58
CA GLY A 51 -14.68 26.60 -2.11
C GLY A 51 -14.78 25.08 -2.33
N ASP A 52 -14.98 24.64 -3.56
CA ASP A 52 -15.04 23.22 -3.93
C ASP A 52 -13.72 22.70 -4.55
N ALA A 53 -12.72 23.54 -4.67
CA ALA A 53 -11.40 23.16 -5.16
C ALA A 53 -10.43 22.89 -4.00
N ARG A 54 -9.59 21.89 -4.15
CA ARG A 54 -8.47 21.65 -3.23
C ARG A 54 -7.33 22.62 -3.53
N ASP A 55 -6.70 23.17 -2.50
CA ASP A 55 -5.50 24.01 -2.66
C ASP A 55 -4.26 23.11 -2.78
N PRO A 56 -3.61 23.06 -3.95
CA PRO A 56 -2.46 22.17 -4.16
C PRO A 56 -1.24 22.55 -3.30
N ARG A 57 -1.10 23.85 -2.91
CA ARG A 57 0.01 24.30 -2.06
C ARG A 57 -0.17 23.80 -0.63
N VAL A 58 -1.41 23.82 -0.13
CA VAL A 58 -1.73 23.30 1.20
C VAL A 58 -1.51 21.78 1.23
N ILE A 59 -1.95 21.04 0.20
CA ILE A 59 -1.72 19.61 0.11
C ILE A 59 -0.22 19.29 0.05
N ALA A 60 0.56 20.02 -0.75
CA ALA A 60 2.01 19.81 -0.81
C ALA A 60 2.69 20.08 0.55
N LEU A 61 2.24 21.10 1.28
CA LEU A 61 2.69 21.38 2.65
C LEU A 61 2.33 20.23 3.59
N MET A 62 1.09 19.71 3.53
CA MET A 62 0.64 18.58 4.36
C MET A 62 1.50 17.35 4.10
N VAL A 63 1.74 17.00 2.83
CA VAL A 63 2.59 15.86 2.45
C VAL A 63 4.00 16.03 2.98
N GLY A 64 4.64 17.18 2.75
CA GLY A 64 6.00 17.46 3.23
C GLY A 64 6.11 17.35 4.75
N ARG A 65 5.19 17.98 5.49
CA ARG A 65 5.15 17.93 6.97
C ARG A 65 4.89 16.52 7.49
N GLY A 66 4.00 15.78 6.83
CA GLY A 66 3.70 14.39 7.18
C GLY A 66 4.92 13.47 7.04
N LEU A 67 5.65 13.60 5.93
CA LEU A 67 6.87 12.81 5.72
C LEU A 67 7.98 13.18 6.71
N MET A 68 8.20 14.48 6.96
CA MET A 68 9.19 14.92 7.95
C MET A 68 8.88 14.34 9.34
N ALA A 69 7.63 14.38 9.77
CA ALA A 69 7.22 13.81 11.05
C ALA A 69 7.31 12.26 11.09
N LEU A 70 7.04 11.60 9.96
CA LEU A 70 7.15 10.14 9.85
C LEU A 70 8.61 9.68 9.94
N THR A 71 9.53 10.40 9.28
CA THR A 71 10.93 10.00 9.16
C THR A 71 11.86 10.61 10.22
N GLY A 72 11.44 11.74 10.83
CA GLY A 72 12.32 12.55 11.68
C GLY A 72 13.28 13.44 10.89
N GLU A 73 13.20 13.45 9.57
CA GLU A 73 14.11 14.22 8.73
C GLU A 73 13.82 15.74 8.79
N PRO A 74 14.84 16.59 8.75
CA PRO A 74 14.68 18.03 8.94
C PRO A 74 14.11 18.77 7.73
N THR A 75 14.15 18.16 6.54
CA THR A 75 13.68 18.77 5.29
C THR A 75 12.79 17.81 4.49
N PRO A 76 11.84 18.32 3.69
CA PRO A 76 11.05 17.47 2.80
C PRO A 76 11.91 16.65 1.84
N GLU A 77 13.01 17.22 1.31
CA GLU A 77 13.93 16.51 0.41
C GLU A 77 14.58 15.30 1.09
N ALA A 78 15.10 15.46 2.31
CA ALA A 78 15.69 14.37 3.08
C ALA A 78 14.63 13.29 3.39
N ALA A 79 13.42 13.71 3.79
CA ALA A 79 12.32 12.83 4.06
C ALA A 79 11.91 12.00 2.82
N TRP A 80 11.82 12.59 1.65
CA TRP A 80 11.58 11.87 0.39
C TRP A 80 12.72 10.91 0.06
N ARG A 81 13.98 11.34 0.22
CA ARG A 81 15.18 10.50 -0.01
C ARG A 81 15.28 9.33 0.95
N HIS A 82 14.55 9.34 2.05
CA HIS A 82 14.44 8.16 2.92
C HIS A 82 13.81 6.98 2.17
N PHE A 83 12.80 7.21 1.35
CA PHE A 83 12.00 6.20 0.65
C PHE A 83 12.42 5.96 -0.80
N ILE A 84 12.79 7.02 -1.51
CA ILE A 84 13.00 7.06 -2.95
C ILE A 84 14.42 7.55 -3.23
N LYS A 85 15.12 6.92 -4.16
CA LYS A 85 16.49 7.31 -4.53
C LYS A 85 16.54 7.78 -5.99
N PRO A 86 17.52 8.67 -6.35
CA PRO A 86 17.78 9.01 -7.74
C PRO A 86 17.91 7.77 -8.62
N GLY A 87 17.37 7.82 -9.84
CA GLY A 87 17.41 6.72 -10.79
C GLY A 87 16.36 5.63 -10.61
N MET A 88 15.63 5.60 -9.49
CA MET A 88 14.51 4.67 -9.32
C MET A 88 13.35 4.99 -10.26
N ARG A 89 12.63 3.95 -10.65
CA ARG A 89 11.32 4.04 -11.30
C ARG A 89 10.25 3.93 -10.22
N VAL A 90 9.38 4.93 -10.14
CA VAL A 90 8.41 5.10 -9.06
C VAL A 90 6.99 4.95 -9.59
N GLY A 91 6.25 3.97 -9.11
CA GLY A 91 4.82 3.82 -9.35
C GLY A 91 4.00 4.56 -8.30
N LEU A 92 3.10 5.42 -8.71
CA LEU A 92 2.10 6.04 -7.85
C LEU A 92 0.77 5.32 -8.07
N LYS A 93 0.43 4.38 -7.17
CA LYS A 93 -0.81 3.62 -7.25
C LYS A 93 -1.96 4.40 -6.64
N ILE A 94 -2.77 5.01 -7.48
CA ILE A 94 -3.96 5.76 -7.09
C ILE A 94 -5.19 4.87 -6.94
N ASN A 95 -6.31 5.42 -6.47
CA ASN A 95 -7.60 4.74 -6.36
C ASN A 95 -8.69 5.58 -7.03
N LEU A 96 -9.22 5.11 -8.15
CA LEU A 96 -10.27 5.80 -8.91
C LEU A 96 -11.66 5.18 -8.75
N LEU A 97 -11.80 4.11 -7.96
CA LEU A 97 -13.03 3.31 -7.94
C LEU A 97 -14.26 4.05 -7.39
N GLY A 98 -14.13 5.14 -6.68
CA GLY A 98 -15.27 5.94 -6.18
C GLY A 98 -15.67 7.11 -7.08
N ARG A 99 -15.13 7.17 -8.29
CA ARG A 99 -15.41 8.24 -9.29
C ARG A 99 -16.89 8.32 -9.65
N PRO A 100 -17.40 9.49 -9.99
CA PRO A 100 -16.73 10.81 -10.02
C PRO A 100 -16.63 11.48 -8.66
N LEU A 101 -17.18 10.90 -7.60
CA LEU A 101 -17.43 11.56 -6.33
C LEU A 101 -16.23 11.53 -5.39
N VAL A 102 -15.61 10.35 -5.19
CA VAL A 102 -14.49 10.16 -4.26
C VAL A 102 -13.42 9.27 -4.87
N TYR A 103 -12.24 9.85 -5.09
CA TYR A 103 -11.07 9.17 -5.66
C TYR A 103 -9.81 9.95 -5.28
N THR A 104 -8.63 9.33 -5.42
CA THR A 104 -7.36 10.01 -5.13
C THR A 104 -7.28 11.33 -5.90
N ALA A 105 -7.15 12.43 -5.18
CA ALA A 105 -7.15 13.76 -5.77
C ALA A 105 -5.90 13.99 -6.63
N PRO A 106 -6.02 14.57 -7.83
CA PRO A 106 -4.85 14.94 -8.63
C PRO A 106 -3.86 15.83 -7.89
N GLU A 107 -4.33 16.74 -7.04
CA GLU A 107 -3.48 17.61 -6.23
C GLU A 107 -2.59 16.84 -5.25
N LEU A 108 -3.08 15.74 -4.68
CA LEU A 108 -2.27 14.85 -3.84
C LEU A 108 -1.25 14.09 -4.68
N THR A 109 -1.68 13.57 -5.83
CA THR A 109 -0.80 12.85 -6.75
C THR A 109 0.31 13.75 -7.27
N ASP A 110 -0.01 15.00 -7.68
CA ASP A 110 0.95 16.01 -8.11
C ASP A 110 1.97 16.32 -6.98
N ALA A 111 1.50 16.45 -5.72
CA ALA A 111 2.39 16.70 -4.58
C ALA A 111 3.36 15.52 -4.33
N VAL A 112 2.88 14.28 -4.48
CA VAL A 112 3.72 13.09 -4.33
C VAL A 112 4.68 12.93 -5.51
N ALA A 113 4.24 13.19 -6.74
CA ALA A 113 5.10 13.20 -7.92
C ALA A 113 6.21 14.26 -7.79
N ALA A 114 5.86 15.49 -7.39
CA ALA A 114 6.84 16.54 -7.11
C ALA A 114 7.85 16.13 -6.03
N GLY A 115 7.38 15.41 -5.01
CA GLY A 115 8.25 14.85 -3.96
C GLY A 115 9.25 13.81 -4.50
N ALA A 116 8.82 12.95 -5.42
CA ALA A 116 9.74 12.01 -6.09
C ALA A 116 10.81 12.76 -6.91
N LEU A 117 10.41 13.84 -7.61
CA LEU A 117 11.37 14.69 -8.33
C LEU A 117 12.35 15.40 -7.36
N LEU A 118 11.85 15.86 -6.22
CA LEU A 118 12.69 16.47 -5.18
C LEU A 118 13.72 15.47 -4.62
N ALA A 119 13.39 14.17 -4.59
CA ALA A 119 14.33 13.10 -4.25
C ALA A 119 15.39 12.83 -5.35
N GLY A 120 15.25 13.42 -6.54
CA GLY A 120 16.15 13.26 -7.68
C GLY A 120 15.71 12.24 -8.72
N VAL A 121 14.45 11.81 -8.67
CA VAL A 121 13.85 10.96 -9.72
C VAL A 121 13.55 11.83 -10.93
N LYS A 122 13.80 11.33 -12.13
CA LYS A 122 13.41 12.02 -13.37
C LYS A 122 11.92 11.86 -13.62
N PRO A 123 11.23 12.86 -14.21
CA PRO A 123 9.78 12.79 -14.47
C PRO A 123 9.35 11.55 -15.24
N GLU A 124 10.12 11.15 -16.26
CA GLU A 124 9.85 9.98 -17.09
C GLU A 124 9.92 8.64 -16.34
N ASN A 125 10.51 8.65 -15.15
CA ASN A 125 10.58 7.49 -14.26
C ASN A 125 9.46 7.45 -13.23
N VAL A 126 8.49 8.36 -13.29
CA VAL A 126 7.31 8.37 -12.42
C VAL A 126 6.09 7.94 -13.23
N ILE A 127 5.38 6.91 -12.77
CA ILE A 127 4.16 6.37 -13.39
C ILE A 127 3.01 6.48 -12.41
N VAL A 128 2.02 7.31 -12.72
CA VAL A 128 0.73 7.39 -12.02
C VAL A 128 -0.21 6.39 -12.66
N TRP A 129 -0.79 5.49 -11.89
CA TRP A 129 -1.61 4.43 -12.48
C TRP A 129 -2.74 3.92 -11.58
N ASP A 130 -3.81 3.45 -12.23
CA ASP A 130 -4.85 2.60 -11.65
C ASP A 130 -5.15 1.45 -12.61
N ARG A 131 -5.88 0.45 -12.14
CA ARG A 131 -6.06 -0.83 -12.82
C ARG A 131 -6.76 -0.70 -14.18
N TRP A 132 -7.91 -0.03 -14.24
CA TRP A 132 -8.78 -0.05 -15.41
C TRP A 132 -8.86 1.29 -16.14
N LYS A 133 -8.76 1.22 -17.46
CA LYS A 133 -8.83 2.39 -18.35
C LYS A 133 -10.10 3.22 -18.17
N ASP A 134 -11.26 2.58 -18.07
CA ASP A 134 -12.56 3.24 -17.93
C ASP A 134 -12.74 3.97 -16.60
N HIS A 135 -11.91 3.66 -15.59
CA HIS A 135 -11.91 4.37 -14.31
C HIS A 135 -11.42 5.83 -14.45
N PHE A 136 -10.67 6.15 -15.48
CA PHE A 136 -10.15 7.49 -15.70
C PHE A 136 -11.19 8.44 -16.32
N GLY A 137 -12.17 7.93 -17.08
CA GLY A 137 -13.12 8.73 -17.84
C GLY A 137 -13.80 9.85 -17.03
N PRO A 138 -14.49 9.56 -15.93
CA PRO A 138 -15.20 10.57 -15.14
C PRO A 138 -14.34 11.18 -14.04
N THR A 139 -13.02 11.30 -14.23
CA THR A 139 -12.07 11.93 -13.30
C THR A 139 -11.38 13.12 -13.95
N ARG A 140 -10.59 13.86 -13.18
CA ARG A 140 -9.74 14.95 -13.69
C ARG A 140 -8.39 14.47 -14.21
N TYR A 141 -8.09 13.17 -14.17
CA TYR A 141 -6.89 12.60 -14.75
C TYR A 141 -7.02 12.49 -16.27
N LYS A 142 -5.91 12.72 -16.97
CA LYS A 142 -5.79 12.55 -18.42
C LYS A 142 -4.62 11.63 -18.72
N PHE A 143 -4.82 10.66 -19.61
CA PHE A 143 -3.72 9.80 -20.05
C PHE A 143 -2.60 10.58 -20.72
N GLY A 144 -1.40 10.08 -20.61
CA GLY A 144 -0.20 10.66 -21.19
C GLY A 144 0.66 11.38 -20.15
N ARG A 145 1.11 12.58 -20.46
CA ARG A 145 2.02 13.33 -19.60
C ARG A 145 1.26 14.17 -18.57
N GLY A 146 1.56 13.96 -17.31
CA GLY A 146 1.00 14.71 -16.19
C GLY A 146 1.71 16.06 -15.97
N ARG A 147 1.29 16.78 -14.93
CA ARG A 147 1.75 18.16 -14.66
C ARG A 147 3.21 18.24 -14.24
N MET A 148 3.72 17.24 -13.55
CA MET A 148 5.13 17.17 -13.13
C MET A 148 6.01 16.53 -14.21
N GLY A 149 5.43 16.12 -15.34
CA GLY A 149 6.10 15.44 -16.43
C GLY A 149 6.09 13.92 -16.33
N GLU A 150 5.43 13.38 -15.30
CA GLU A 150 5.20 11.96 -15.09
C GLU A 150 4.29 11.34 -16.15
N SER A 151 4.31 10.01 -16.28
CA SER A 151 3.35 9.29 -17.13
C SER A 151 2.07 8.97 -16.35
N ILE A 152 0.90 9.18 -16.98
CA ILE A 152 -0.40 8.76 -16.44
C ILE A 152 -0.93 7.63 -17.32
N GLU A 153 -1.07 6.44 -16.73
CA GLU A 153 -1.38 5.22 -17.45
C GLU A 153 -2.45 4.38 -16.74
N HIS A 154 -2.96 3.39 -17.42
CA HIS A 154 -3.76 2.33 -16.80
C HIS A 154 -3.00 1.02 -16.80
N GLY A 155 -3.26 0.18 -15.80
CA GLY A 155 -2.83 -1.21 -15.72
C GLY A 155 -3.56 -2.10 -16.73
N GLY A 156 -3.64 -3.40 -16.42
CA GLY A 156 -4.34 -4.38 -17.25
C GLY A 156 -3.41 -5.22 -18.11
N SER A 157 -2.11 -5.03 -17.98
CA SER A 157 -1.09 -5.95 -18.50
C SER A 157 -0.55 -6.79 -17.35
N TYR A 158 -0.87 -8.08 -17.33
CA TYR A 158 -0.61 -8.94 -16.18
C TYR A 158 0.50 -9.94 -16.40
N ASP A 159 1.30 -10.20 -15.37
CA ASP A 159 2.27 -11.29 -15.33
C ASP A 159 1.65 -12.55 -14.73
N ARG A 160 1.43 -13.53 -15.57
CA ARG A 160 0.88 -14.84 -15.17
C ARG A 160 1.92 -15.75 -14.50
N ALA A 161 3.21 -15.54 -14.77
CA ALA A 161 4.28 -16.33 -14.14
C ALA A 161 4.42 -16.00 -12.64
N ARG A 162 4.14 -14.75 -12.26
CA ARG A 162 4.10 -14.27 -10.87
C ARG A 162 2.65 -14.15 -10.36
N ALA A 163 1.75 -15.03 -10.77
CA ALA A 163 0.38 -14.99 -10.30
C ALA A 163 0.27 -15.50 -8.86
N LEU A 164 -0.52 -14.77 -8.06
CA LEU A 164 -0.99 -15.27 -6.76
C LEU A 164 -1.99 -16.41 -6.98
N LYS A 165 -1.84 -17.51 -6.26
CA LYS A 165 -2.83 -18.57 -6.17
C LYS A 165 -3.65 -18.36 -4.88
N ALA A 166 -4.85 -17.83 -5.00
CA ALA A 166 -5.71 -17.52 -3.87
C ALA A 166 -7.19 -17.70 -4.23
N SER A 167 -8.02 -17.95 -3.22
CA SER A 167 -9.49 -18.02 -3.34
C SER A 167 -9.96 -18.94 -4.48
N GLY A 168 -9.23 -20.04 -4.71
CA GLY A 168 -9.57 -21.03 -5.75
C GLY A 168 -9.17 -20.69 -7.18
N GLY A 169 -8.41 -19.60 -7.41
CA GLY A 169 -7.98 -19.20 -8.74
C GLY A 169 -6.57 -18.60 -8.80
N LEU A 170 -6.14 -18.31 -10.03
CA LEU A 170 -4.91 -17.57 -10.28
C LEU A 170 -5.24 -16.08 -10.43
N CYS A 171 -4.51 -15.23 -9.72
CA CYS A 171 -4.64 -13.79 -9.75
C CYS A 171 -3.29 -13.20 -10.23
N PRO A 172 -3.11 -13.00 -11.55
CA PRO A 172 -1.89 -12.42 -12.10
C PRO A 172 -1.68 -10.99 -11.59
N ILE A 173 -0.41 -10.63 -11.35
CA ILE A 173 -0.01 -9.30 -10.88
C ILE A 173 0.22 -8.34 -12.04
N ASP A 174 -0.12 -7.06 -11.87
CA ASP A 174 0.06 -6.05 -12.89
C ASP A 174 1.54 -5.75 -13.15
N ARG A 175 1.93 -5.72 -14.44
CA ARG A 175 3.31 -5.51 -14.88
C ARG A 175 3.84 -4.12 -14.56
N ILE A 176 3.00 -3.11 -14.39
CA ILE A 176 3.47 -1.80 -13.93
C ILE A 176 4.16 -1.95 -12.58
N ALA A 177 3.56 -2.69 -11.65
CA ALA A 177 4.10 -2.87 -10.31
C ALA A 177 5.40 -3.68 -10.25
N VAL A 178 5.57 -4.68 -11.13
CA VAL A 178 6.66 -5.67 -10.98
C VAL A 178 7.75 -5.59 -12.05
N ASP A 179 7.46 -5.00 -13.21
CA ASP A 179 8.42 -4.89 -14.32
C ASP A 179 8.84 -3.45 -14.61
N ARG A 180 7.95 -2.48 -14.34
CA ARG A 180 8.14 -1.10 -14.78
C ARG A 180 8.49 -0.14 -13.65
N THR A 181 8.31 -0.55 -12.39
CA THR A 181 8.65 0.26 -11.21
C THR A 181 9.53 -0.53 -10.25
N ASP A 182 10.40 0.19 -9.53
CA ASP A 182 11.29 -0.37 -8.52
C ASP A 182 10.66 -0.24 -7.12
N VAL A 183 9.75 0.74 -6.97
CA VAL A 183 8.94 0.98 -5.76
C VAL A 183 7.56 1.48 -6.15
N THR A 184 6.57 1.16 -5.33
CA THR A 184 5.20 1.67 -5.44
C THR A 184 4.88 2.53 -4.23
N VAL A 185 4.54 3.81 -4.43
CA VAL A 185 3.88 4.64 -3.41
C VAL A 185 2.39 4.40 -3.50
N ASN A 186 1.78 3.97 -2.40
CA ASN A 186 0.37 3.65 -2.35
C ASN A 186 -0.45 4.89 -1.95
N LEU A 187 -1.37 5.34 -2.82
CA LEU A 187 -2.21 6.53 -2.65
C LEU A 187 -3.70 6.14 -2.52
N PRO A 188 -4.09 5.43 -1.45
CA PRO A 188 -5.48 5.03 -1.24
C PRO A 188 -6.36 6.22 -0.84
N VAL A 189 -7.67 5.98 -0.77
CA VAL A 189 -8.67 6.95 -0.32
C VAL A 189 -9.35 6.43 0.94
N LEU A 190 -9.61 7.32 1.89
CA LEU A 190 -10.35 7.02 3.11
C LEU A 190 -11.83 6.77 2.79
N LYS A 191 -12.25 5.51 2.68
CA LYS A 191 -13.63 5.16 2.36
C LYS A 191 -14.06 3.81 2.91
N ASP A 192 -15.33 3.70 3.24
CA ASP A 192 -15.98 2.44 3.61
C ASP A 192 -16.10 1.49 2.40
N HIS A 193 -16.61 0.30 2.64
CA HIS A 193 -16.91 -0.68 1.62
C HIS A 193 -18.03 -1.62 2.07
N GLY A 194 -18.97 -1.89 1.18
CA GLY A 194 -20.12 -2.74 1.47
C GLY A 194 -19.75 -4.16 1.89
N VAL A 195 -18.77 -4.77 1.23
CA VAL A 195 -18.36 -6.18 1.47
C VAL A 195 -17.23 -6.27 2.51
N SER A 196 -16.14 -5.56 2.30
CA SER A 196 -14.94 -5.67 3.16
C SER A 196 -14.90 -4.64 4.31
N GLY A 197 -16.00 -3.98 4.62
CA GLY A 197 -16.10 -2.94 5.65
C GLY A 197 -15.42 -1.64 5.28
N VAL A 198 -14.18 -1.69 4.82
CA VAL A 198 -13.39 -0.51 4.41
C VAL A 198 -12.60 -0.78 3.12
N THR A 199 -12.34 0.31 2.37
CA THR A 199 -11.33 0.36 1.30
C THR A 199 -10.24 1.30 1.75
N LEU A 200 -9.08 0.80 2.06
CA LEU A 200 -7.93 1.53 2.58
C LEU A 200 -6.66 1.06 1.88
N ALA A 201 -5.51 1.10 2.56
CA ALA A 201 -4.22 0.81 1.95
C ALA A 201 -4.08 -0.64 1.47
N LEU A 202 -4.45 -1.61 2.32
CA LEU A 202 -4.36 -3.03 1.97
C LEU A 202 -5.21 -3.37 0.75
N LYS A 203 -6.48 -2.95 0.76
CA LYS A 203 -7.39 -3.24 -0.35
C LYS A 203 -7.01 -2.51 -1.65
N ASN A 204 -6.42 -1.31 -1.56
CA ASN A 204 -5.97 -0.59 -2.75
C ASN A 204 -4.89 -1.37 -3.52
N ILE A 205 -4.01 -2.06 -2.83
CA ILE A 205 -3.02 -2.97 -3.43
C ILE A 205 -3.70 -4.27 -3.89
N ALA A 206 -4.42 -4.96 -3.01
CA ALA A 206 -4.96 -6.29 -3.29
C ALA A 206 -5.92 -6.32 -4.49
N PHE A 207 -6.79 -5.32 -4.62
CA PHE A 207 -7.74 -5.25 -5.72
C PHE A 207 -7.29 -4.35 -6.88
N GLY A 208 -6.35 -3.47 -6.64
CA GLY A 208 -5.85 -2.51 -7.63
C GLY A 208 -4.64 -2.99 -8.43
N CYS A 209 -3.96 -4.05 -7.99
CA CYS A 209 -2.72 -4.53 -8.63
C CYS A 209 -2.81 -5.96 -9.19
N TYR A 210 -3.98 -6.60 -9.10
CA TYR A 210 -4.19 -7.99 -9.53
C TYR A 210 -5.36 -8.14 -10.48
N ASP A 211 -5.26 -9.07 -11.40
CA ASP A 211 -6.40 -9.62 -12.14
C ASP A 211 -7.05 -10.71 -11.29
N HIS A 212 -7.92 -10.27 -10.37
CA HIS A 212 -8.60 -11.17 -9.45
C HIS A 212 -9.89 -11.74 -10.08
N HIS A 213 -10.24 -12.96 -9.66
CA HIS A 213 -11.51 -13.60 -10.03
C HIS A 213 -12.65 -13.23 -9.05
N HIS A 214 -13.87 -13.68 -9.34
CA HIS A 214 -15.06 -13.34 -8.53
C HIS A 214 -14.93 -13.76 -7.06
N GLY A 215 -14.38 -14.94 -6.77
CA GLY A 215 -14.17 -15.42 -5.40
C GLY A 215 -13.29 -14.55 -4.51
N ALA A 216 -12.56 -13.57 -5.07
CA ALA A 216 -11.80 -12.60 -4.28
C ALA A 216 -12.68 -11.72 -3.37
N HIS A 217 -13.99 -11.64 -3.64
CA HIS A 217 -14.95 -10.90 -2.81
C HIS A 217 -15.66 -11.78 -1.77
N ASP A 218 -15.47 -13.09 -1.81
CA ASP A 218 -16.08 -14.01 -0.86
C ASP A 218 -15.57 -13.73 0.57
N ASP A 219 -16.35 -14.12 1.56
CA ASP A 219 -16.00 -13.97 2.99
C ASP A 219 -15.53 -12.58 3.42
N GLY A 220 -16.08 -11.52 2.83
CA GLY A 220 -15.68 -10.15 3.13
C GLY A 220 -14.30 -9.78 2.57
N CYS A 221 -13.85 -10.45 1.50
CA CYS A 221 -12.52 -10.34 0.89
C CYS A 221 -11.39 -10.85 1.80
N ASP A 222 -11.68 -11.66 2.80
CA ASP A 222 -10.71 -12.26 3.72
C ASP A 222 -10.68 -13.79 3.51
N PRO A 223 -9.52 -14.43 3.30
CA PRO A 223 -8.16 -13.89 3.47
C PRO A 223 -7.54 -13.21 2.23
N PHE A 224 -8.26 -13.08 1.11
CA PHE A 224 -7.70 -12.65 -0.17
C PHE A 224 -6.89 -11.35 -0.08
N ILE A 225 -7.39 -10.32 0.64
CA ILE A 225 -6.67 -9.03 0.77
C ILE A 225 -5.31 -9.23 1.41
N ALA A 226 -5.24 -10.00 2.50
CA ALA A 226 -3.99 -10.24 3.21
C ALA A 226 -3.01 -11.07 2.37
N GLU A 227 -3.50 -12.11 1.67
CA GLU A 227 -2.69 -12.95 0.79
C GLU A 227 -2.12 -12.17 -0.40
N ALA A 228 -2.94 -11.31 -1.02
CA ALA A 228 -2.51 -10.47 -2.12
C ALA A 228 -1.45 -9.44 -1.67
N CYS A 229 -1.60 -8.84 -0.48
CA CYS A 229 -0.61 -7.92 0.06
C CYS A 229 0.71 -8.62 0.43
N GLU A 230 0.66 -9.82 1.01
CA GLU A 230 1.84 -10.63 1.30
C GLU A 230 2.59 -10.98 0.01
N HIS A 231 1.87 -11.45 -1.00
CA HIS A 231 2.43 -11.75 -2.32
C HIS A 231 3.00 -10.50 -3.00
N PHE A 232 2.30 -9.36 -2.89
CA PHE A 232 2.79 -8.10 -3.44
C PHE A 232 4.12 -7.68 -2.78
N ALA A 233 4.20 -7.74 -1.46
CA ALA A 233 5.42 -7.40 -0.71
C ALA A 233 6.61 -8.33 -1.04
N ALA A 234 6.35 -9.57 -1.48
CA ALA A 234 7.38 -10.50 -1.93
C ALA A 234 7.91 -10.19 -3.35
N ASN A 235 7.15 -9.45 -4.16
CA ASN A 235 7.47 -9.17 -5.56
C ASN A 235 7.86 -7.71 -5.85
N THR A 236 7.47 -6.77 -4.98
CA THR A 236 7.78 -5.34 -5.13
C THR A 236 7.79 -4.65 -3.77
N ARG A 237 8.19 -3.38 -3.72
CA ARG A 237 8.32 -2.61 -2.49
C ARG A 237 7.24 -1.52 -2.43
N VAL A 238 6.58 -1.40 -1.27
CA VAL A 238 5.69 -0.29 -0.93
C VAL A 238 6.29 0.45 0.26
N PRO A 239 7.27 1.34 0.04
CA PRO A 239 7.99 1.98 1.13
C PRO A 239 7.16 3.06 1.83
N LEU A 240 6.11 3.56 1.17
CA LEU A 240 5.34 4.71 1.62
C LEU A 240 3.87 4.60 1.20
N ILE A 241 3.01 5.02 2.10
CA ILE A 241 1.57 5.15 1.89
C ILE A 241 1.17 6.59 2.22
N VAL A 242 0.44 7.25 1.32
CA VAL A 242 -0.15 8.57 1.54
C VAL A 242 -1.65 8.48 1.25
N MET A 243 -2.44 8.31 2.31
CA MET A 243 -3.91 8.18 2.21
C MET A 243 -4.55 9.54 1.98
N ASP A 244 -5.34 9.65 0.92
CA ASP A 244 -6.20 10.80 0.69
C ASP A 244 -7.43 10.73 1.61
N ALA A 245 -7.51 11.65 2.54
CA ALA A 245 -8.66 11.90 3.40
C ALA A 245 -9.09 13.38 3.33
N THR A 246 -8.71 14.09 2.26
CA THR A 246 -9.20 15.46 2.05
C THR A 246 -10.71 15.47 1.89
N GLU A 247 -11.24 14.50 1.17
CA GLU A 247 -12.64 14.11 1.13
C GLU A 247 -12.73 12.59 1.29
N ALA A 248 -13.65 12.10 2.10
CA ALA A 248 -13.77 10.71 2.48
C ALA A 248 -15.20 10.21 2.32
N CYS A 249 -15.40 8.87 2.33
CA CYS A 249 -16.72 8.25 2.22
C CYS A 249 -16.99 7.38 3.46
N PHE A 250 -18.11 7.64 4.14
CA PHE A 250 -18.49 6.89 5.35
C PHE A 250 -19.54 5.81 5.10
N ASP A 251 -20.23 5.86 3.96
CA ASP A 251 -21.29 4.89 3.63
C ASP A 251 -21.40 4.70 2.11
N ASP A 252 -22.02 3.57 1.70
CA ASP A 252 -22.25 3.20 0.31
C ASP A 252 -20.97 3.07 -0.55
N GLY A 253 -19.81 2.93 0.11
CA GLY A 253 -18.54 2.66 -0.60
C GLY A 253 -18.48 1.25 -1.18
N PRO A 254 -17.66 1.03 -2.20
CA PRO A 254 -16.59 1.93 -2.69
C PRO A 254 -17.04 2.96 -3.74
N ARG A 255 -18.31 2.94 -4.17
CA ARG A 255 -18.89 3.82 -5.20
C ARG A 255 -20.19 4.42 -4.65
N PRO A 256 -20.09 5.48 -3.84
CA PRO A 256 -21.27 6.11 -3.26
C PRO A 256 -22.21 6.64 -4.34
N ALA A 257 -23.53 6.56 -4.10
CA ALA A 257 -24.54 7.01 -5.05
C ALA A 257 -24.54 8.54 -5.18
N ASP A 258 -24.27 9.25 -4.09
CA ASP A 258 -24.31 10.71 -4.05
C ASP A 258 -23.36 11.31 -3.00
N ARG A 259 -23.24 12.65 -2.98
CA ARG A 259 -22.34 13.37 -2.07
C ARG A 259 -22.78 13.35 -0.60
N SER A 260 -24.00 12.98 -0.26
CA SER A 260 -24.46 12.89 1.12
C SER A 260 -23.73 11.80 1.92
N ARG A 261 -23.09 10.86 1.22
CA ARG A 261 -22.25 9.79 1.78
C ARG A 261 -20.81 10.20 2.03
N LEU A 262 -20.47 11.44 1.68
CA LEU A 262 -19.11 11.97 1.79
C LEU A 262 -19.01 12.96 2.95
N TRP A 263 -17.75 13.18 3.40
CA TRP A 263 -17.42 14.29 4.29
C TRP A 263 -16.01 14.81 4.00
N ARG A 264 -15.79 16.08 4.30
CA ARG A 264 -14.46 16.68 4.27
C ARG A 264 -13.76 16.36 5.61
N GLU A 265 -12.89 15.37 5.60
CA GLU A 265 -12.03 15.04 6.75
C GLU A 265 -10.88 16.04 6.87
N ASN A 266 -10.56 16.75 5.76
CA ASN A 266 -9.53 17.79 5.68
C ASN A 266 -8.14 17.28 6.10
N ALA A 267 -7.85 16.02 5.91
CA ALA A 267 -6.61 15.39 6.35
C ALA A 267 -5.97 14.53 5.26
N ILE A 268 -4.70 14.22 5.45
CA ILE A 268 -4.01 13.09 4.85
C ILE A 268 -3.41 12.24 5.96
N TYR A 269 -3.19 10.95 5.68
CA TYR A 269 -2.47 10.07 6.60
C TYR A 269 -1.26 9.49 5.89
N VAL A 270 -0.11 9.52 6.58
CA VAL A 270 1.17 9.06 6.03
C VAL A 270 1.72 7.96 6.93
N ALA A 271 2.13 6.83 6.33
CA ALA A 271 2.67 5.69 7.06
C ALA A 271 3.57 4.81 6.16
N THR A 272 4.37 3.95 6.79
CA THR A 272 5.08 2.86 6.13
C THR A 272 4.40 1.51 6.37
N ASP A 273 3.58 1.40 7.40
CA ASP A 273 2.86 0.19 7.82
C ASP A 273 1.41 0.24 7.32
N PRO A 274 1.02 -0.62 6.35
CA PRO A 274 -0.33 -0.61 5.79
C PRO A 274 -1.39 -1.09 6.79
N VAL A 275 -1.04 -2.00 7.71
CA VAL A 275 -1.96 -2.54 8.72
C VAL A 275 -2.26 -1.48 9.77
N ALA A 276 -1.22 -0.84 10.31
CA ALA A 276 -1.37 0.22 11.31
C ALA A 276 -2.19 1.40 10.74
N LEU A 277 -1.92 1.78 9.49
CA LEU A 277 -2.70 2.82 8.82
C LEU A 277 -4.17 2.42 8.70
N ASP A 278 -4.46 1.19 8.27
CA ASP A 278 -5.83 0.71 8.08
C ASP A 278 -6.56 0.58 9.43
N VAL A 279 -5.88 0.19 10.51
CA VAL A 279 -6.44 0.21 11.89
C VAL A 279 -6.88 1.62 12.29
N VAL A 280 -6.01 2.62 12.10
CA VAL A 280 -6.31 4.03 12.42
C VAL A 280 -7.46 4.56 11.56
N CYS A 281 -7.36 4.39 10.25
CA CYS A 281 -8.33 4.92 9.29
C CYS A 281 -9.70 4.24 9.39
N ARG A 282 -9.74 2.93 9.72
CA ARG A 282 -11.00 2.22 10.04
C ARG A 282 -11.72 2.88 11.21
N LYS A 283 -11.01 3.21 12.29
CA LYS A 283 -11.60 3.90 13.46
C LYS A 283 -12.22 5.24 13.07
N VAL A 284 -11.57 6.00 12.20
CA VAL A 284 -12.09 7.29 11.69
C VAL A 284 -13.41 7.09 10.92
N ILE A 285 -13.47 6.12 10.02
CA ILE A 285 -14.70 5.80 9.29
C ILE A 285 -15.80 5.34 10.25
N MET A 286 -15.50 4.44 11.20
CA MET A 286 -16.50 3.92 12.15
C MET A 286 -17.03 5.02 13.06
N ALA A 287 -16.18 5.95 13.53
CA ALA A 287 -16.62 7.12 14.29
C ALA A 287 -17.58 7.99 13.46
N LYS A 288 -17.25 8.25 12.18
CA LYS A 288 -18.14 9.01 11.30
C LYS A 288 -19.46 8.31 11.02
N ARG A 289 -19.45 6.98 10.89
CA ARG A 289 -20.67 6.18 10.76
C ARG A 289 -21.54 6.27 12.01
N ALA A 290 -20.94 6.18 13.18
CA ALA A 290 -21.64 6.34 14.46
C ALA A 290 -22.30 7.72 14.59
N ASP A 291 -21.61 8.80 14.22
CA ASP A 291 -22.17 10.17 14.17
C ASP A 291 -23.41 10.26 13.25
N LYS A 292 -23.50 9.39 12.26
CA LYS A 292 -24.62 9.31 11.32
C LYS A 292 -25.68 8.27 11.70
N GLY A 293 -25.56 7.64 12.86
CA GLY A 293 -26.48 6.59 13.32
C GLY A 293 -26.38 5.29 12.54
N LEU A 294 -25.25 5.04 11.84
CA LEU A 294 -25.03 3.85 11.03
C LEU A 294 -24.29 2.77 11.82
N SER A 295 -24.54 1.51 11.46
CA SER A 295 -23.90 0.36 12.09
C SER A 295 -22.38 0.33 11.87
N ASP A 296 -21.67 -0.23 12.85
CA ASP A 296 -20.24 -0.54 12.76
C ASP A 296 -19.97 -1.66 11.75
N LYS A 297 -18.91 -1.50 10.94
CA LYS A 297 -18.46 -2.47 9.93
C LYS A 297 -17.09 -3.10 10.29
N THR A 298 -16.67 -3.02 11.54
CA THR A 298 -15.38 -3.59 11.96
C THR A 298 -15.28 -5.09 11.68
N ARG A 299 -16.37 -5.83 11.88
CA ARG A 299 -16.42 -7.28 11.60
C ARG A 299 -16.20 -7.61 10.11
N GLN A 300 -16.68 -6.76 9.20
CA GLN A 300 -16.46 -6.94 7.75
C GLN A 300 -15.02 -6.66 7.35
N SER A 301 -14.26 -5.88 8.13
CA SER A 301 -12.87 -5.52 7.84
C SER A 301 -11.83 -6.41 8.52
N ARG A 302 -12.16 -7.67 8.81
CA ARG A 302 -11.27 -8.65 9.47
C ARG A 302 -10.00 -8.97 8.68
N HIS A 303 -9.94 -8.64 7.39
CA HIS A 303 -8.71 -8.74 6.59
C HIS A 303 -7.54 -7.94 7.19
N ILE A 304 -7.80 -6.87 7.96
CA ILE A 304 -6.78 -6.09 8.66
C ILE A 304 -6.12 -6.96 9.75
N GLU A 305 -6.92 -7.65 10.56
CA GLU A 305 -6.42 -8.57 11.58
C GLU A 305 -5.72 -9.79 10.95
N THR A 306 -6.23 -10.27 9.81
CA THR A 306 -5.57 -11.35 9.07
C THR A 306 -4.23 -10.91 8.53
N ALA A 307 -4.12 -9.69 7.97
CA ALA A 307 -2.85 -9.11 7.52
C ALA A 307 -1.85 -8.96 8.69
N ALA A 308 -2.31 -8.52 9.86
CA ALA A 308 -1.48 -8.43 11.06
C ALA A 308 -0.94 -9.81 11.48
N ARG A 309 -1.80 -10.84 11.54
CA ARG A 309 -1.37 -12.22 11.86
C ARG A 309 -0.38 -12.79 10.86
N ARG A 310 -0.41 -12.33 9.61
CA ARG A 310 0.56 -12.70 8.56
C ARG A 310 1.87 -11.89 8.63
N GLY A 311 1.99 -10.96 9.59
CA GLY A 311 3.21 -10.15 9.78
C GLY A 311 3.35 -8.98 8.81
N LEU A 312 2.26 -8.53 8.18
CA LEU A 312 2.28 -7.41 7.23
C LEU A 312 2.31 -6.04 7.91
N GLY A 313 2.17 -5.98 9.22
CA GLY A 313 2.21 -4.77 10.01
C GLY A 313 1.58 -4.93 11.40
N VAL A 314 1.48 -3.81 12.11
CA VAL A 314 1.00 -3.74 13.50
C VAL A 314 -0.52 -3.60 13.55
N GLY A 315 -1.22 -4.65 14.00
CA GLY A 315 -2.68 -4.66 14.18
C GLY A 315 -3.16 -4.20 15.56
N ASP A 316 -2.28 -4.22 16.56
CA ASP A 316 -2.59 -3.80 17.92
C ASP A 316 -2.55 -2.26 18.03
N SER A 317 -3.71 -1.66 18.28
CA SER A 317 -3.82 -0.20 18.40
C SER A 317 -3.02 0.41 19.55
N GLY A 318 -2.70 -0.37 20.58
CA GLY A 318 -1.83 0.07 21.70
C GLY A 318 -0.35 0.20 21.31
N ARG A 319 0.02 -0.37 20.16
CA ARG A 319 1.38 -0.34 19.58
C ARG A 319 1.47 0.61 18.36
N ILE A 320 0.44 1.39 18.09
CA ILE A 320 0.40 2.37 17.01
C ILE A 320 0.48 3.77 17.58
N GLU A 321 1.57 4.47 17.29
CA GLU A 321 1.71 5.88 17.58
C GLU A 321 1.00 6.71 16.52
N LEU A 322 -0.07 7.41 16.89
CA LEU A 322 -0.74 8.37 16.01
C LEU A 322 -0.25 9.79 16.33
N VAL A 323 0.55 10.35 15.43
CA VAL A 323 1.01 11.74 15.48
C VAL A 323 0.04 12.61 14.69
N THR A 324 -0.50 13.65 15.29
CA THR A 324 -1.39 14.62 14.60
C THR A 324 -0.72 15.97 14.46
N LEU A 325 -0.64 16.47 13.24
CA LEU A 325 -0.13 17.79 12.87
C LEU A 325 -1.26 18.64 12.31
N ARG A 326 -1.23 19.94 12.62
CA ARG A 326 -2.14 20.93 12.05
C ARG A 326 -1.33 21.97 11.27
N VAL A 327 -1.70 22.25 10.00
CA VAL A 327 -0.99 23.16 9.09
C VAL A 327 -1.94 24.15 8.41
#